data_8b4a29efc1822392eac069afec9fa8e8
#
_entry.id   8b4a29efc1822392eac069afec9fa8e8
#
_cell.length_a   1.000
_cell.length_b   1.000
_cell.length_c   1.000
_cell.angle_alpha   90.00
_cell.angle_beta   90.00
_cell.angle_gamma   90.00
#
_symmetry.space_group_name_H-M   'P 1'
#
loop_
_entity.id
_entity.type
_entity.pdbx_description
1 polymer ?
#
loop_
_entity_poly.entity_id
_entity_poly.type
_entity_poly.pdbx_seq_one_letter_code
_entity_poly.pdbx_strand_id
1 'polypeptide(L)'
;VSNFNTVLMTEAVSLSKAPIVTNQIEYHPYIDQDVVIAAAKAAGMSVTGYYGMADGKVFADPVLKDIAASRGKSVAQVVLRWLVQQQGVVALSKTVSEARADENRAIFDFTLSADDMAAIRALAKPDGRIVSPDGLAPVWDEAA
;
A
#
# COMPACT_ATOMS: atom_id res chain seq x y z
N VAL A 1 -10.31 -11.13 -2.61
CA VAL A 1 -10.43 -10.53 -3.95
C VAL A 1 -9.19 -9.72 -4.27
N SER A 2 -9.03 -9.28 -5.52
CA SER A 2 -7.87 -8.49 -5.93
C SER A 2 -8.26 -7.45 -6.99
N ASN A 3 -7.71 -6.23 -6.84
CA ASN A 3 -7.94 -5.09 -7.73
C ASN A 3 -9.42 -4.69 -7.88
N PHE A 4 -10.22 -4.88 -6.84
CA PHE A 4 -11.60 -4.44 -6.84
C PHE A 4 -11.70 -2.96 -6.46
N ASN A 5 -12.48 -2.21 -7.25
CA ASN A 5 -12.93 -0.87 -6.89
C ASN A 5 -14.04 -0.95 -5.83
N THR A 6 -14.55 0.17 -5.36
CA THR A 6 -15.60 0.22 -4.33
C THR A 6 -16.90 -0.45 -4.77
N VAL A 7 -17.27 -0.32 -6.03
CA VAL A 7 -18.47 -0.94 -6.61
C VAL A 7 -18.34 -2.46 -6.64
N LEU A 8 -17.22 -2.97 -7.17
CA LEU A 8 -16.95 -4.41 -7.23
C LEU A 8 -16.83 -5.04 -5.84
N MET A 9 -16.26 -4.34 -4.86
CA MET A 9 -16.23 -4.82 -3.47
C MET A 9 -17.64 -4.98 -2.89
N THR A 10 -18.49 -3.98 -3.08
CA THR A 10 -19.88 -4.01 -2.61
C THR A 10 -20.65 -5.16 -3.24
N GLU A 11 -20.53 -5.33 -4.55
CA GLU A 11 -21.18 -6.42 -5.28
C GLU A 11 -20.68 -7.79 -4.80
N ALA A 12 -19.35 -7.97 -4.70
CA ALA A 12 -18.77 -9.23 -4.25
C ALA A 12 -19.23 -9.62 -2.83
N VAL A 13 -19.29 -8.66 -1.91
CA VAL A 13 -19.81 -8.91 -0.55
C VAL A 13 -21.27 -9.35 -0.58
N SER A 14 -22.11 -8.72 -1.45
CA SER A 14 -23.52 -9.05 -1.57
C SER A 14 -23.77 -10.46 -2.13
N LEU A 15 -22.89 -10.94 -3.00
CA LEU A 15 -23.01 -12.23 -3.69
C LEU A 15 -22.31 -13.38 -2.94
N SER A 16 -21.37 -13.07 -2.07
CA SER A 16 -20.55 -14.08 -1.41
C SER A 16 -21.26 -14.66 -0.19
N LYS A 17 -21.28 -16.00 -0.10
CA LYS A 17 -21.73 -16.71 1.11
C LYS A 17 -20.67 -16.79 2.19
N ALA A 18 -19.40 -16.65 1.83
CA ALA A 18 -18.26 -16.64 2.75
C ALA A 18 -17.79 -15.20 2.96
N PRO A 19 -17.27 -14.86 4.14
CA PRO A 19 -16.68 -13.54 4.37
C PRO A 19 -15.53 -13.27 3.40
N ILE A 20 -15.56 -12.11 2.76
CA ILE A 20 -14.39 -11.60 2.00
C ILE A 20 -13.54 -10.80 2.97
N VAL A 21 -12.34 -11.28 3.26
CA VAL A 21 -11.51 -10.75 4.35
C VAL A 21 -10.45 -9.75 3.88
N THR A 22 -10.15 -9.70 2.58
CA THR A 22 -9.14 -8.77 2.04
C THR A 22 -9.40 -8.42 0.58
N ASN A 23 -9.07 -7.19 0.22
CA ASN A 23 -8.87 -6.77 -1.16
C ASN A 23 -7.37 -6.50 -1.38
N GLN A 24 -6.75 -7.26 -2.27
CA GLN A 24 -5.34 -7.06 -2.61
C GLN A 24 -5.23 -6.05 -3.75
N ILE A 25 -4.55 -4.93 -3.51
CA ILE A 25 -4.45 -3.80 -4.44
C ILE A 25 -3.01 -3.32 -4.60
N GLU A 26 -2.72 -2.64 -5.72
CA GLU A 26 -1.51 -1.85 -5.84
C GLU A 26 -1.51 -0.74 -4.80
N TYR A 27 -0.47 -0.71 -3.94
CA TYR A 27 -0.37 0.34 -2.94
C TYR A 27 1.08 0.67 -2.59
N HIS A 28 1.48 1.89 -2.90
CA HIS A 28 2.80 2.46 -2.67
C HIS A 28 2.67 3.99 -2.49
N PRO A 29 3.74 4.73 -2.10
CA PRO A 29 3.67 6.17 -1.82
C PRO A 29 3.11 7.06 -2.94
N TYR A 30 3.13 6.61 -4.18
CA TYR A 30 2.74 7.43 -5.33
C TYR A 30 1.29 7.27 -5.78
N ILE A 31 0.50 6.43 -5.11
CA ILE A 31 -0.92 6.23 -5.43
C ILE A 31 -1.79 6.44 -4.20
N ASP A 32 -2.83 7.26 -4.33
CA ASP A 32 -3.85 7.40 -3.31
C ASP A 32 -4.84 6.23 -3.39
N GLN A 33 -5.10 5.58 -2.26
CA GLN A 33 -6.04 4.48 -2.12
C GLN A 33 -7.01 4.70 -0.94
N ASP A 34 -7.13 5.92 -0.44
CA ASP A 34 -7.93 6.23 0.74
C ASP A 34 -9.40 5.83 0.57
N VAL A 35 -9.97 6.06 -0.61
CA VAL A 35 -11.37 5.67 -0.93
C VAL A 35 -11.54 4.15 -0.86
N VAL A 36 -10.63 3.38 -1.45
CA VAL A 36 -10.66 1.92 -1.44
C VAL A 36 -10.42 1.36 -0.04
N ILE A 37 -9.48 1.92 0.72
CA ILE A 37 -9.18 1.52 2.10
C ILE A 37 -10.38 1.79 3.01
N ALA A 38 -11.02 2.96 2.87
CA ALA A 38 -12.21 3.30 3.65
C ALA A 38 -13.37 2.34 3.36
N ALA A 39 -13.62 2.03 2.09
CA ALA A 39 -14.67 1.09 1.68
C ALA A 39 -14.38 -0.34 2.16
N ALA A 40 -13.14 -0.81 2.05
CA ALA A 40 -12.73 -2.11 2.56
C ALA A 40 -12.96 -2.21 4.07
N LYS A 41 -12.54 -1.19 4.82
CA LYS A 41 -12.76 -1.11 6.27
C LYS A 41 -14.24 -1.13 6.64
N ALA A 42 -15.08 -0.38 5.93
CA ALA A 42 -16.54 -0.37 6.15
C ALA A 42 -17.18 -1.75 5.90
N ALA A 43 -16.62 -2.52 4.97
CA ALA A 43 -17.04 -3.89 4.66
C ALA A 43 -16.39 -4.97 5.56
N GLY A 44 -15.62 -4.59 6.58
CA GLY A 44 -14.92 -5.52 7.48
C GLY A 44 -13.73 -6.24 6.83
N MET A 45 -13.19 -5.70 5.73
CA MET A 45 -12.04 -6.24 5.02
C MET A 45 -10.76 -5.49 5.41
N SER A 46 -9.62 -6.18 5.32
CA SER A 46 -8.31 -5.57 5.23
C SER A 46 -7.95 -5.21 3.78
N VAL A 47 -6.94 -4.37 3.61
CA VAL A 47 -6.28 -4.13 2.33
C VAL A 47 -4.91 -4.79 2.34
N THR A 48 -4.60 -5.58 1.33
CA THR A 48 -3.26 -6.15 1.13
C THR A 48 -2.57 -5.40 0.01
N GLY A 49 -1.59 -4.55 0.36
CA GLY A 49 -0.84 -3.74 -0.60
C GLY A 49 0.25 -4.55 -1.29
N TYR A 50 0.16 -4.68 -2.61
CA TYR A 50 1.26 -5.19 -3.42
C TYR A 50 1.98 -4.04 -4.14
N TYR A 51 3.14 -4.34 -4.71
CA TYR A 51 3.96 -3.37 -5.47
C TYR A 51 4.49 -2.19 -4.64
N GLY A 52 4.65 -2.37 -3.32
CA GLY A 52 5.04 -1.31 -2.38
C GLY A 52 6.30 -0.53 -2.76
N MET A 53 7.23 -1.16 -3.49
CA MET A 53 8.47 -0.50 -3.94
C MET A 53 8.33 0.25 -5.28
N ALA A 54 7.15 0.26 -5.92
CA ALA A 54 6.85 1.04 -7.12
C ALA A 54 7.92 0.89 -8.23
N ASP A 55 8.26 -0.35 -8.62
CA ASP A 55 9.36 -0.66 -9.56
C ASP A 55 10.73 -0.08 -9.15
N GLY A 56 10.94 0.08 -7.84
CA GLY A 56 12.17 0.65 -7.32
C GLY A 56 12.24 2.18 -7.34
N LYS A 57 11.20 2.87 -7.81
CA LYS A 57 11.13 4.35 -7.81
C LYS A 57 11.30 4.94 -6.42
N VAL A 58 10.81 4.25 -5.38
CA VAL A 58 10.95 4.68 -3.98
C VAL A 58 12.41 4.88 -3.56
N PHE A 59 13.36 4.12 -4.09
CA PHE A 59 14.76 4.21 -3.71
C PHE A 59 15.47 5.47 -4.23
N ALA A 60 14.89 6.15 -5.20
CA ALA A 60 15.41 7.42 -5.73
C ALA A 60 14.78 8.65 -5.07
N ASP A 61 13.64 8.49 -4.39
CA ASP A 61 12.84 9.57 -3.85
C ASP A 61 13.54 10.30 -2.70
N PRO A 62 13.72 11.63 -2.76
CA PRO A 62 14.41 12.37 -1.73
C PRO A 62 13.68 12.39 -0.39
N VAL A 63 12.34 12.50 -0.37
CA VAL A 63 11.55 12.51 0.85
C VAL A 63 11.71 11.20 1.61
N LEU A 64 11.61 10.07 0.89
CA LEU A 64 11.78 8.75 1.49
C LEU A 64 13.20 8.52 1.99
N LYS A 65 14.22 9.03 1.29
CA LYS A 65 15.63 8.96 1.73
C LYS A 65 15.87 9.77 3.00
N ASP A 66 15.31 10.98 3.09
CA ASP A 66 15.47 11.85 4.26
C ASP A 66 14.81 11.24 5.49
N ILE A 67 13.60 10.69 5.36
CA ILE A 67 12.92 9.96 6.43
C ILE A 67 13.74 8.73 6.84
N ALA A 68 14.24 7.95 5.88
CA ALA A 68 15.05 6.76 6.14
C ALA A 68 16.32 7.11 6.93
N ALA A 69 17.05 8.15 6.49
CA ALA A 69 18.25 8.64 7.17
C ALA A 69 17.94 9.10 8.60
N SER A 70 16.87 9.87 8.81
CA SER A 70 16.47 10.36 10.14
C SER A 70 16.10 9.24 11.12
N ARG A 71 15.64 8.09 10.61
CA ARG A 71 15.24 6.92 11.40
C ARG A 71 16.34 5.86 11.51
N GLY A 72 17.46 6.01 10.82
CA GLY A 72 18.51 5.00 10.73
C GLY A 72 18.02 3.70 10.09
N LYS A 73 17.12 3.81 9.11
CA LYS A 73 16.46 2.70 8.42
C LYS A 73 16.71 2.79 6.91
N SER A 74 16.45 1.68 6.20
CA SER A 74 16.45 1.73 4.74
C SER A 74 15.12 2.30 4.21
N VAL A 75 15.13 2.76 2.97
CA VAL A 75 13.90 3.21 2.27
C VAL A 75 12.87 2.08 2.21
N ALA A 76 13.30 0.85 1.98
CA ALA A 76 12.40 -0.31 1.97
C ALA A 76 11.70 -0.48 3.32
N GLN A 77 12.44 -0.37 4.43
CA GLN A 77 11.86 -0.45 5.77
C GLN A 77 10.87 0.69 6.04
N VAL A 78 11.19 1.92 5.61
CA VAL A 78 10.28 3.08 5.75
C VAL A 78 8.98 2.84 4.99
N VAL A 79 9.04 2.41 3.74
CA VAL A 79 7.84 2.14 2.92
C VAL A 79 7.01 1.00 3.51
N LEU A 80 7.63 -0.09 3.93
CA LEU A 80 6.93 -1.21 4.55
C LEU A 80 6.31 -0.79 5.89
N ARG A 81 7.02 0.00 6.69
CA ARG A 81 6.47 0.55 7.94
C ARG A 81 5.30 1.48 7.68
N TRP A 82 5.38 2.36 6.69
CA TRP A 82 4.29 3.24 6.28
C TRP A 82 3.03 2.45 5.91
N LEU A 83 3.17 1.36 5.16
CA LEU A 83 2.04 0.49 4.81
C LEU A 83 1.41 -0.13 6.06
N VAL A 84 2.19 -0.85 6.88
CA VAL A 84 1.64 -1.60 8.02
C VAL A 84 1.28 -0.72 9.22
N GLN A 85 1.71 0.53 9.27
CA GLN A 85 1.29 1.48 10.30
C GLN A 85 -0.12 2.01 10.08
N GLN A 86 -0.68 1.86 8.89
CA GLN A 86 -2.05 2.20 8.56
C GLN A 86 -3.00 1.08 9.02
N GLN A 87 -4.06 1.46 9.73
CA GLN A 87 -5.01 0.48 10.26
C GLN A 87 -5.68 -0.33 9.15
N GLY A 88 -5.58 -1.65 9.22
CA GLY A 88 -6.21 -2.56 8.27
C GLY A 88 -5.42 -2.76 6.98
N VAL A 89 -4.18 -2.27 6.90
CA VAL A 89 -3.29 -2.48 5.75
C VAL A 89 -2.25 -3.55 6.07
N VAL A 90 -2.08 -4.48 5.14
CA VAL A 90 -1.06 -5.54 5.14
C VAL A 90 -0.12 -5.29 3.97
N ALA A 91 1.18 -5.40 4.17
CA ALA A 91 2.18 -5.23 3.12
C ALA A 91 2.66 -6.57 2.57
N LEU A 92 2.73 -6.67 1.24
CA LEU A 92 3.42 -7.76 0.55
C LEU A 92 4.80 -7.30 0.09
N SER A 93 5.84 -8.03 0.47
CA SER A 93 7.20 -7.79 0.01
C SER A 93 7.82 -9.09 -0.50
N LYS A 94 8.22 -9.07 -1.79
CA LYS A 94 8.87 -10.22 -2.43
C LYS A 94 10.39 -10.06 -2.40
N THR A 95 11.10 -11.08 -1.96
CA THR A 95 12.56 -11.18 -2.08
C THR A 95 13.00 -12.64 -2.21
N VAL A 96 14.16 -12.84 -2.82
CA VAL A 96 14.87 -14.13 -2.88
C VAL A 96 16.16 -14.08 -2.04
N SER A 97 16.43 -12.96 -1.39
CA SER A 97 17.60 -12.75 -0.52
C SER A 97 17.18 -12.87 0.94
N GLU A 98 17.82 -13.77 1.68
CA GLU A 98 17.61 -13.95 3.12
C GLU A 98 17.87 -12.66 3.89
N ALA A 99 18.98 -11.98 3.60
CA ALA A 99 19.31 -10.69 4.24
C ALA A 99 18.24 -9.64 4.02
N ARG A 100 17.64 -9.54 2.81
CA ARG A 100 16.52 -8.64 2.55
C ARG A 100 15.23 -9.08 3.22
N ALA A 101 15.01 -10.38 3.40
CA ALA A 101 13.85 -10.88 4.13
C ALA A 101 13.92 -10.45 5.61
N ASP A 102 15.09 -10.57 6.22
CA ASP A 102 15.34 -10.11 7.60
C ASP A 102 15.21 -8.59 7.71
N GLU A 103 15.78 -7.84 6.79
CA GLU A 103 15.63 -6.38 6.71
C GLU A 103 14.15 -5.96 6.60
N ASN A 104 13.40 -6.56 5.68
CA ASN A 104 12.00 -6.25 5.46
C ASN A 104 11.11 -6.59 6.68
N ARG A 105 11.50 -7.58 7.48
CA ARG A 105 10.82 -7.94 8.72
C ARG A 105 11.16 -7.01 9.88
N ALA A 106 12.34 -6.38 9.87
CA ALA A 106 12.84 -5.50 10.94
C ALA A 106 12.22 -4.10 10.84
N ILE A 107 10.88 -4.01 10.86
CA ILE A 107 10.10 -2.77 10.72
C ILE A 107 9.21 -2.47 11.93
N PHE A 108 9.25 -3.30 12.96
CA PHE A 108 8.39 -3.15 14.14
C PHE A 108 9.12 -2.52 15.34
N ASP A 109 10.40 -2.22 15.22
CA ASP A 109 11.24 -1.58 16.24
C ASP A 109 11.26 -0.04 16.16
N PHE A 110 10.54 0.55 15.20
CA PHE A 110 10.37 1.99 15.05
C PHE A 110 8.97 2.36 14.58
N THR A 111 8.62 3.62 14.71
CA THR A 111 7.37 4.21 14.20
C THR A 111 7.67 5.45 13.37
N LEU A 112 6.85 5.70 12.36
CA LEU A 112 6.84 6.96 11.61
C LEU A 112 6.01 7.98 12.38
N SER A 113 6.48 9.21 12.47
CA SER A 113 5.70 10.32 13.04
C SER A 113 4.50 10.67 12.17
N ALA A 114 3.57 11.47 12.69
CA ALA A 114 2.46 11.99 11.90
C ALA A 114 2.95 12.79 10.69
N ASP A 115 4.02 13.57 10.87
CA ASP A 115 4.63 14.36 9.79
C ASP A 115 5.28 13.46 8.73
N ASP A 116 5.97 12.38 9.12
CA ASP A 116 6.52 11.41 8.18
C ASP A 116 5.39 10.75 7.36
N MET A 117 4.31 10.32 8.03
CA MET A 117 3.16 9.70 7.38
C MET A 117 2.49 10.66 6.38
N ALA A 118 2.34 11.94 6.75
CA ALA A 118 1.78 12.98 5.90
C ALA A 118 2.70 13.29 4.71
N ALA A 119 4.01 13.39 4.94
CA ALA A 119 4.98 13.65 3.88
C ALA A 119 4.99 12.51 2.84
N ILE A 120 4.91 11.25 3.28
CA ILE A 120 4.82 10.09 2.36
C ILE A 120 3.50 10.12 1.59
N ARG A 121 2.37 10.39 2.27
CA ARG A 121 1.06 10.51 1.61
C ARG A 121 1.04 11.60 0.54
N ALA A 122 1.72 12.72 0.77
CA ALA A 122 1.80 13.84 -0.18
C ALA A 122 2.58 13.50 -1.48
N LEU A 123 3.23 12.35 -1.56
CA LEU A 123 3.88 11.86 -2.79
C LEU A 123 2.88 11.27 -3.80
N ALA A 124 1.65 11.03 -3.40
CA ALA A 124 0.61 10.49 -4.29
C ALA A 124 0.32 11.45 -5.45
N LYS A 125 0.10 10.88 -6.63
CA LYS A 125 -0.16 11.61 -7.88
C LYS A 125 -1.34 10.98 -8.61
N PRO A 126 -2.09 11.77 -9.40
CA PRO A 126 -3.21 11.23 -10.21
C PRO A 126 -2.78 10.13 -11.18
N ASP A 127 -1.54 10.22 -11.70
CA ASP A 127 -0.93 9.26 -12.63
C ASP A 127 0.01 8.26 -11.93
N GLY A 128 -0.12 8.11 -10.62
CA GLY A 128 0.76 7.27 -9.80
C GLY A 128 0.62 5.77 -10.02
N ARG A 129 -0.50 5.30 -10.57
CA ARG A 129 -0.75 3.88 -10.84
C ARG A 129 0.22 3.30 -11.87
N ILE A 130 0.76 2.14 -11.55
CA ILE A 130 1.73 1.42 -12.41
C ILE A 130 1.06 0.21 -13.06
N VAL A 131 0.16 -0.46 -12.36
CA VAL A 131 -0.49 -1.69 -12.82
C VAL A 131 -1.92 -1.41 -13.25
N SER A 132 -2.15 -1.29 -14.55
CA SER A 132 -3.49 -1.10 -15.15
C SER A 132 -3.54 -1.79 -16.52
N PRO A 133 -3.58 -3.14 -16.56
CA PRO A 133 -3.53 -3.88 -17.81
C PRO A 133 -4.80 -3.65 -18.65
N ASP A 134 -4.63 -3.36 -19.93
CA ASP A 134 -5.72 -3.15 -20.88
C ASP A 134 -6.69 -4.34 -20.91
N GLY A 135 -7.96 -4.05 -20.88
CA GLY A 135 -9.05 -5.04 -20.94
C GLY A 135 -9.25 -5.89 -19.68
N LEU A 136 -8.41 -5.73 -18.65
CA LEU A 136 -8.51 -6.45 -17.38
C LEU A 136 -8.66 -5.52 -16.18
N ALA A 137 -8.24 -4.28 -16.30
CA ALA A 137 -8.39 -3.30 -15.23
C ALA A 137 -9.85 -2.86 -15.07
N PRO A 138 -10.33 -2.68 -13.83
CA PRO A 138 -11.63 -2.07 -13.60
C PRO A 138 -11.57 -0.56 -13.89
N VAL A 139 -12.71 0.10 -13.88
CA VAL A 139 -12.73 1.56 -13.75
C VAL A 139 -12.28 1.88 -12.32
N TRP A 140 -11.09 2.49 -12.20
CA TRP A 140 -10.52 2.80 -10.89
C TRP A 140 -11.33 3.89 -10.18
N ASP A 141 -11.40 3.79 -8.83
CA ASP A 141 -11.93 4.89 -8.02
C ASP A 141 -11.01 6.11 -8.15
N GLU A 142 -11.58 7.31 -8.25
CA GLU A 142 -10.81 8.56 -8.22
C GLU A 142 -10.33 8.85 -6.80
N ALA A 143 -9.18 9.51 -6.69
CA ALA A 143 -8.69 10.02 -5.41
C ALA A 143 -9.68 11.06 -4.85
N ALA A 144 -9.82 11.08 -3.53
CA ALA A 144 -10.73 12.01 -2.84
C ALA A 144 -10.17 13.45 -2.81
#